data_3ba9f69c1ef1ffcb37e59bc07d47a6a8
#
_entry.id   3ba9f69c1ef1ffcb37e59bc07d47a6a8
#
_cell.length_a   1.000
_cell.length_b   1.000
_cell.length_c   1.000
_cell.angle_alpha   90.00
_cell.angle_beta   90.00
_cell.angle_gamma   90.00
#
_symmetry.space_group_name_H-M   'P 1'
#
loop_
_entity.id
_entity.type
_entity.pdbx_description
1 polymer ?
#
loop_
_entity_poly.entity_id
_entity_poly.type
_entity_poly.pdbx_seq_one_letter_code
_entity_poly.pdbx_strand_id
1 'polypeptide(L)'
;TINWYSFIMALVCLVIIFLWPKVTNKIPGSLIVIILATVANIILSNCFDLHTDIIKDRYSIPSSLPKPQLPALSFQTIKTVFPTACSIAVLAAIESLLSAVVADGMIGSKHNSDNELIGQGIANIFSPLFGGLPATGAIARTATNINNGGRTPIAGIIHAITLLLIMLLFGKYVEYIPMAALAAVLISVAWNMAGLPAIKALAKGQKSDIAILLITFLITVFVDLTYAISIGLIISGLLFIKKIVELSEVTSGNKGIFEGAKTNDYDEQIEIPK
;
A
#
# COMPACT_ATOMS: atom_id res chain seq x y z
N THR A 1 -2.81 -32.56 -7.37
CA THR A 1 -3.96 -32.98 -6.56
C THR A 1 -4.26 -31.89 -5.53
N ILE A 2 -5.54 -31.52 -5.38
CA ILE A 2 -5.96 -30.51 -4.40
C ILE A 2 -5.89 -31.15 -3.01
N ASN A 3 -5.18 -30.51 -2.08
CA ASN A 3 -5.18 -30.94 -0.69
C ASN A 3 -6.43 -30.32 0.00
N TRP A 4 -7.46 -31.13 0.14
CA TRP A 4 -8.75 -30.73 0.74
C TRP A 4 -8.61 -30.28 2.20
N TYR A 5 -7.67 -30.86 2.94
CA TYR A 5 -7.41 -30.46 4.32
C TYR A 5 -6.86 -29.04 4.39
N SER A 6 -5.88 -28.69 3.55
CA SER A 6 -5.34 -27.31 3.45
C SER A 6 -6.41 -26.33 3.02
N PHE A 7 -7.31 -26.72 2.09
CA PHE A 7 -8.42 -25.88 1.63
C PHE A 7 -9.43 -25.60 2.76
N ILE A 8 -9.85 -26.64 3.48
CA ILE A 8 -10.76 -26.49 4.62
C ILE A 8 -10.14 -25.65 5.72
N MET A 9 -8.85 -25.87 6.04
CA MET A 9 -8.13 -25.06 7.02
C MET A 9 -8.10 -23.57 6.61
N ALA A 10 -7.78 -23.26 5.35
CA ALA A 10 -7.78 -21.89 4.85
C ALA A 10 -9.18 -21.25 4.96
N LEU A 11 -10.23 -21.99 4.63
CA LEU A 11 -11.61 -21.51 4.69
C LEU A 11 -12.05 -21.23 6.13
N VAL A 12 -11.74 -22.12 7.06
CA VAL A 12 -12.02 -21.92 8.50
C VAL A 12 -11.26 -20.70 9.02
N CYS A 13 -9.98 -20.58 8.68
CA CYS A 13 -9.16 -19.41 9.04
C CYS A 13 -9.79 -18.11 8.52
N LEU A 14 -10.23 -18.09 7.28
CA LEU A 14 -10.89 -16.94 6.67
C LEU A 14 -12.18 -16.56 7.40
N VAL A 15 -13.02 -17.53 7.70
CA VAL A 15 -14.27 -17.30 8.46
C VAL A 15 -13.96 -16.70 9.83
N ILE A 16 -12.98 -17.24 10.55
CA ILE A 16 -12.56 -16.71 11.85
C ILE A 16 -12.09 -15.25 11.71
N ILE A 17 -11.23 -14.92 10.72
CA ILE A 17 -10.74 -13.56 10.51
C ILE A 17 -11.90 -12.57 10.31
N PHE A 18 -12.91 -12.93 9.52
CA PHE A 18 -14.05 -12.04 9.25
C PHE A 18 -15.04 -11.94 10.42
N LEU A 19 -15.14 -12.97 11.25
CA LEU A 19 -16.00 -12.95 12.42
C LEU A 19 -15.33 -12.33 13.65
N TRP A 20 -14.01 -12.36 13.73
CA TRP A 20 -13.25 -11.89 14.89
C TRP A 20 -13.52 -10.44 15.31
N PRO A 21 -13.70 -9.46 14.41
CA PRO A 21 -14.02 -8.08 14.78
C PRO A 21 -15.33 -7.93 15.54
N LYS A 22 -16.26 -8.91 15.45
CA LYS A 22 -17.49 -8.93 16.23
C LYS A 22 -17.25 -9.34 17.69
N VAL A 23 -16.14 -10.03 17.97
CA VAL A 23 -15.78 -10.50 19.31
C VAL A 23 -14.92 -9.46 20.01
N THR A 24 -13.84 -9.00 19.34
CA THR A 24 -12.95 -7.99 19.89
C THR A 24 -12.16 -7.28 18.78
N ASN A 25 -11.97 -5.96 18.94
CA ASN A 25 -11.14 -5.14 18.08
C ASN A 25 -9.75 -4.85 18.68
N LYS A 26 -9.49 -5.33 19.91
CA LYS A 26 -8.22 -5.07 20.60
C LYS A 26 -7.08 -5.95 20.09
N ILE A 27 -7.38 -7.15 19.61
CA ILE A 27 -6.41 -8.12 19.13
C ILE A 27 -6.71 -8.41 17.65
N PRO A 28 -5.71 -8.29 16.74
CA PRO A 28 -5.90 -8.60 15.33
C PRO A 28 -6.35 -10.06 15.13
N GLY A 29 -7.44 -10.28 14.38
CA GLY A 29 -7.95 -11.63 14.09
C GLY A 29 -6.93 -12.49 13.33
N SER A 30 -6.10 -11.89 12.48
CA SER A 30 -5.02 -12.58 11.77
C SER A 30 -4.00 -13.21 12.72
N LEU A 31 -3.63 -12.54 13.82
CA LEU A 31 -2.70 -13.09 14.81
C LEU A 31 -3.30 -14.33 15.51
N ILE A 32 -4.54 -14.24 15.92
CA ILE A 32 -5.25 -15.35 16.58
C ILE A 32 -5.38 -16.55 15.65
N VAL A 33 -5.74 -16.30 14.39
CA VAL A 33 -5.87 -17.36 13.38
C VAL A 33 -4.54 -18.07 13.11
N ILE A 34 -3.44 -17.34 13.01
CA ILE A 34 -2.11 -17.93 12.83
C ILE A 34 -1.77 -18.86 14.00
N ILE A 35 -2.00 -18.42 15.24
CA ILE A 35 -1.72 -19.23 16.43
C ILE A 35 -2.62 -20.46 16.47
N LEU A 36 -3.93 -20.29 16.30
CA LEU A 36 -4.90 -21.39 16.35
C LEU A 36 -4.66 -22.41 15.23
N ALA A 37 -4.40 -21.94 14.00
CA ALA A 37 -4.11 -22.83 12.88
C ALA A 37 -2.80 -23.60 13.06
N THR A 38 -1.77 -22.96 13.64
CA THR A 38 -0.49 -23.65 13.93
C THR A 38 -0.70 -24.73 14.97
N VAL A 39 -1.39 -24.45 16.07
CA VAL A 39 -1.69 -25.43 17.11
C VAL A 39 -2.57 -26.54 16.55
N ALA A 40 -3.62 -26.21 15.82
CA ALA A 40 -4.52 -27.19 15.20
C ALA A 40 -3.77 -28.09 14.21
N ASN A 41 -2.89 -27.53 13.37
CA ASN A 41 -2.09 -28.30 12.43
C ASN A 41 -1.14 -29.28 13.12
N ILE A 42 -0.47 -28.87 14.21
CA ILE A 42 0.38 -29.74 15.01
C ILE A 42 -0.41 -30.90 15.63
N ILE A 43 -1.58 -30.61 16.21
CA ILE A 43 -2.42 -31.64 16.84
C ILE A 43 -2.95 -32.61 15.79
N LEU A 44 -3.52 -32.11 14.68
CA LEU A 44 -4.13 -32.93 13.65
C LEU A 44 -3.10 -33.74 12.86
N SER A 45 -1.90 -33.21 12.65
CA SER A 45 -0.78 -33.95 12.06
C SER A 45 -0.34 -35.11 12.96
N ASN A 46 -0.26 -34.90 14.29
CA ASN A 46 0.17 -35.95 15.21
C ASN A 46 -0.93 -37.01 15.50
N CYS A 47 -2.22 -36.63 15.45
CA CYS A 47 -3.33 -37.54 15.80
C CYS A 47 -3.97 -38.23 14.61
N PHE A 48 -3.99 -37.61 13.42
CA PHE A 48 -4.76 -38.07 12.27
C PHE A 48 -3.95 -38.19 10.97
N ASP A 49 -2.64 -37.97 11.04
CA ASP A 49 -1.74 -37.97 9.87
C ASP A 49 -2.20 -37.02 8.74
N LEU A 50 -2.87 -35.92 9.13
CA LEU A 50 -3.33 -34.89 8.22
C LEU A 50 -2.27 -33.82 8.08
N HIS A 51 -1.65 -33.71 6.92
CA HIS A 51 -0.58 -32.76 6.67
C HIS A 51 -1.01 -31.63 5.75
N THR A 52 -0.64 -30.40 6.12
CA THR A 52 -0.59 -29.25 5.22
C THR A 52 0.83 -28.71 5.18
N ASP A 53 1.22 -28.12 4.04
CA ASP A 53 2.53 -27.49 3.91
C ASP A 53 2.70 -26.42 4.99
N ILE A 54 3.82 -26.44 5.69
CA ILE A 54 4.24 -25.41 6.64
C ILE A 54 5.37 -24.58 6.03
N ILE A 55 5.68 -23.44 6.64
CA ILE A 55 6.74 -22.55 6.14
C ILE A 55 8.05 -23.29 6.02
N LYS A 56 8.41 -24.15 6.97
CA LYS A 56 9.64 -24.95 6.98
C LYS A 56 9.80 -25.83 5.75
N ASP A 57 8.70 -26.32 5.14
CA ASP A 57 8.76 -27.19 3.97
C ASP A 57 9.22 -26.46 2.72
N ARG A 58 9.10 -25.14 2.70
CA ARG A 58 9.40 -24.31 1.53
C ARG A 58 10.50 -23.28 1.77
N TYR A 59 10.64 -22.79 3.00
CA TYR A 59 11.53 -21.70 3.37
C TYR A 59 12.23 -21.99 4.71
N SER A 60 13.51 -21.64 4.79
CA SER A 60 14.22 -21.58 6.07
C SER A 60 14.23 -20.13 6.58
N ILE A 61 13.75 -19.90 7.78
CA ILE A 61 13.79 -18.57 8.41
C ILE A 61 15.12 -18.41 9.13
N PRO A 62 15.96 -17.45 8.73
CA PRO A 62 17.20 -17.21 9.43
C PRO A 62 16.92 -16.70 10.85
N SER A 63 17.46 -17.37 11.85
CA SER A 63 17.38 -16.96 13.27
C SER A 63 18.55 -16.04 13.67
N SER A 64 19.28 -15.50 12.71
CA SER A 64 20.45 -14.64 12.91
C SER A 64 20.22 -13.27 12.28
N LEU A 65 20.92 -12.27 12.82
CA LEU A 65 20.93 -10.94 12.22
C LEU A 65 21.44 -11.01 10.77
N PRO A 66 20.77 -10.35 9.82
CA PRO A 66 21.23 -10.28 8.45
C PRO A 66 22.60 -9.60 8.41
N LYS A 67 23.55 -10.22 7.73
CA LYS A 67 24.88 -9.64 7.52
C LYS A 67 24.82 -8.62 6.39
N PRO A 68 25.47 -7.46 6.54
CA PRO A 68 25.53 -6.49 5.45
C PRO A 68 26.28 -7.10 4.25
N GLN A 69 25.70 -6.98 3.08
CA GLN A 69 26.24 -7.46 1.82
C GLN A 69 26.14 -6.34 0.78
N LEU A 70 27.25 -6.06 0.11
CA LEU A 70 27.22 -5.14 -1.02
C LEU A 70 26.72 -5.89 -2.25
N PRO A 71 25.66 -5.42 -2.91
CA PRO A 71 25.23 -6.03 -4.17
C PRO A 71 26.32 -5.89 -5.24
N ALA A 72 26.46 -6.91 -6.08
CA ALA A 72 27.36 -6.87 -7.21
C ALA A 72 26.85 -5.87 -8.26
N LEU A 73 27.39 -4.65 -8.23
CA LEU A 73 27.04 -3.59 -9.18
C LEU A 73 27.90 -3.74 -10.43
N SER A 74 27.31 -4.22 -11.50
CA SER A 74 27.90 -4.20 -12.85
C SER A 74 27.08 -3.24 -13.71
N PHE A 75 27.75 -2.60 -14.67
CA PHE A 75 27.07 -1.68 -15.61
C PHE A 75 25.93 -2.39 -16.35
N GLN A 76 26.13 -3.66 -16.72
CA GLN A 76 25.09 -4.48 -17.38
C GLN A 76 23.90 -4.72 -16.45
N THR A 77 24.15 -5.04 -15.18
CA THR A 77 23.09 -5.22 -14.18
C THR A 77 22.29 -3.93 -14.01
N ILE A 78 22.98 -2.79 -13.84
CA ILE A 78 22.32 -1.48 -13.70
C ILE A 78 21.42 -1.20 -14.91
N LYS A 79 21.92 -1.36 -16.13
CA LYS A 79 21.16 -1.12 -17.37
C LYS A 79 19.89 -1.99 -17.44
N THR A 80 19.98 -3.25 -17.03
CA THR A 80 18.85 -4.19 -17.08
C THR A 80 17.78 -3.86 -16.02
N VAL A 81 18.20 -3.49 -14.80
CA VAL A 81 17.26 -3.27 -13.67
C VAL A 81 16.72 -1.85 -13.63
N PHE A 82 17.36 -0.89 -14.29
CA PHE A 82 17.05 0.53 -14.20
C PHE A 82 15.59 0.89 -14.52
N PRO A 83 14.94 0.37 -15.58
CA PRO A 83 13.53 0.68 -15.86
C PRO A 83 12.61 0.22 -14.74
N THR A 84 12.82 -1.00 -14.25
CA THR A 84 12.04 -1.56 -13.13
C THR A 84 12.29 -0.79 -11.84
N ALA A 85 13.54 -0.41 -11.56
CA ALA A 85 13.90 0.39 -10.39
C ALA A 85 13.21 1.77 -10.41
N CYS A 86 13.17 2.45 -11.57
CA CYS A 86 12.45 3.70 -11.71
C CYS A 86 10.95 3.54 -11.44
N SER A 87 10.33 2.49 -11.97
CA SER A 87 8.90 2.24 -11.75
C SER A 87 8.60 1.96 -10.28
N ILE A 88 9.43 1.16 -9.61
CA ILE A 88 9.30 0.88 -8.17
C ILE A 88 9.52 2.16 -7.35
N ALA A 89 10.48 2.99 -7.71
CA ALA A 89 10.75 4.25 -7.01
C ALA A 89 9.56 5.22 -7.09
N VAL A 90 8.97 5.37 -8.29
CA VAL A 90 7.77 6.20 -8.48
C VAL A 90 6.59 5.66 -7.70
N LEU A 91 6.36 4.34 -7.75
CA LEU A 91 5.29 3.69 -6.99
C LEU A 91 5.48 3.91 -5.49
N ALA A 92 6.68 3.65 -4.97
CA ALA A 92 7.00 3.82 -3.56
C ALA A 92 6.82 5.28 -3.10
N ALA A 93 7.23 6.25 -3.91
CA ALA A 93 7.05 7.68 -3.62
C ALA A 93 5.56 8.06 -3.55
N ILE A 94 4.76 7.63 -4.54
CA ILE A 94 3.32 7.92 -4.56
C ILE A 94 2.62 7.28 -3.36
N GLU A 95 2.91 6.03 -3.06
CA GLU A 95 2.28 5.29 -1.97
C GLU A 95 2.64 5.88 -0.60
N SER A 96 3.91 6.24 -0.38
CA SER A 96 4.36 6.89 0.84
C SER A 96 3.67 8.25 1.04
N LEU A 97 3.64 9.11 0.01
CA LEU A 97 2.96 10.41 0.09
C LEU A 97 1.45 10.27 0.29
N LEU A 98 0.79 9.32 -0.37
CA LEU A 98 -0.62 9.05 -0.13
C LEU A 98 -0.88 8.60 1.31
N SER A 99 0.00 7.75 1.85
CA SER A 99 -0.08 7.31 3.24
C SER A 99 0.07 8.49 4.21
N ALA A 100 0.99 9.41 3.92
CA ALA A 100 1.20 10.63 4.70
C ALA A 100 0.00 11.59 4.64
N VAL A 101 -0.58 11.79 3.45
CA VAL A 101 -1.79 12.63 3.26
C VAL A 101 -2.99 12.06 4.02
N VAL A 102 -3.18 10.74 3.99
CA VAL A 102 -4.25 10.08 4.77
C VAL A 102 -4.01 10.25 6.27
N ALA A 103 -2.76 10.10 6.72
CA ALA A 103 -2.39 10.34 8.11
C ALA A 103 -2.69 11.78 8.54
N ASP A 104 -2.34 12.76 7.73
CA ASP A 104 -2.63 14.18 7.98
C ASP A 104 -4.13 14.42 8.17
N GLY A 105 -4.95 13.87 7.29
CA GLY A 105 -6.41 13.97 7.41
C GLY A 105 -6.97 13.34 8.68
N MET A 106 -6.34 12.27 9.19
CA MET A 106 -6.76 11.57 10.41
C MET A 106 -6.30 12.28 11.69
N ILE A 107 -5.13 12.96 11.66
CA ILE A 107 -4.51 13.56 12.84
C ILE A 107 -4.82 15.05 12.90
N GLY A 108 -5.14 15.70 11.79
CA GLY A 108 -5.27 17.13 11.67
C GLY A 108 -3.92 17.86 11.64
N SER A 109 -2.89 17.21 11.13
CA SER A 109 -1.52 17.75 10.95
C SER A 109 -1.18 17.95 9.48
N LYS A 110 0.03 18.41 9.20
CA LYS A 110 0.56 18.53 7.85
C LYS A 110 1.99 17.99 7.83
N HIS A 111 2.22 16.99 6.98
CA HIS A 111 3.54 16.43 6.80
C HIS A 111 4.43 17.30 5.90
N ASN A 112 5.74 17.02 5.93
CA ASN A 112 6.69 17.58 4.97
C ASN A 112 7.03 16.50 3.93
N SER A 113 6.53 16.69 2.70
CA SER A 113 6.67 15.73 1.60
C SER A 113 8.12 15.48 1.20
N ASP A 114 8.99 16.50 1.27
CA ASP A 114 10.41 16.36 0.91
C ASP A 114 11.12 15.49 1.94
N ASN A 115 10.89 15.70 3.22
CA ASN A 115 11.47 14.90 4.29
C ASN A 115 10.98 13.44 4.23
N GLU A 116 9.70 13.23 3.88
CA GLU A 116 9.13 11.89 3.70
C GLU A 116 9.86 11.14 2.57
N LEU A 117 10.01 11.79 1.40
CA LEU A 117 10.69 11.18 0.25
C LEU A 117 12.19 10.95 0.51
N ILE A 118 12.86 11.86 1.21
CA ILE A 118 14.27 11.69 1.58
C ILE A 118 14.41 10.51 2.54
N GLY A 119 13.55 10.42 3.57
CA GLY A 119 13.53 9.30 4.51
C GLY A 119 13.28 7.97 3.83
N GLN A 120 12.30 7.92 2.92
CA GLN A 120 11.99 6.77 2.09
C GLN A 120 13.18 6.34 1.22
N GLY A 121 13.85 7.30 0.57
CA GLY A 121 15.02 7.06 -0.26
C GLY A 121 16.18 6.46 0.55
N ILE A 122 16.49 7.06 1.71
CA ILE A 122 17.54 6.56 2.61
C ILE A 122 17.22 5.14 3.09
N ALA A 123 15.99 4.87 3.52
CA ALA A 123 15.58 3.55 3.96
C ALA A 123 15.75 2.49 2.86
N ASN A 124 15.41 2.85 1.60
CA ASN A 124 15.54 1.95 0.45
C ASN A 124 16.98 1.79 -0.08
N ILE A 125 17.91 2.65 0.31
CA ILE A 125 19.35 2.43 0.10
C ILE A 125 19.90 1.43 1.12
N PHE A 126 19.50 1.55 2.38
CA PHE A 126 20.01 0.68 3.44
C PHE A 126 19.36 -0.72 3.45
N SER A 127 18.08 -0.86 3.07
CA SER A 127 17.38 -2.14 3.08
C SER A 127 18.11 -3.23 2.28
N PRO A 128 18.51 -3.02 1.01
CA PRO A 128 19.22 -4.03 0.21
C PRO A 128 20.59 -4.40 0.76
N LEU A 129 21.26 -3.50 1.48
CA LEU A 129 22.57 -3.80 2.10
C LEU A 129 22.45 -4.92 3.14
N PHE A 130 21.28 -5.09 3.72
CA PHE A 130 20.99 -6.18 4.67
C PHE A 130 20.13 -7.29 4.04
N GLY A 131 20.06 -7.36 2.70
CA GLY A 131 19.28 -8.36 1.98
C GLY A 131 17.78 -8.12 2.00
N GLY A 132 17.33 -6.91 2.37
CA GLY A 132 15.93 -6.51 2.38
C GLY A 132 15.42 -6.15 0.98
N LEU A 133 14.09 -6.18 0.85
CA LEU A 133 13.40 -5.71 -0.35
C LEU A 133 13.11 -4.20 -0.23
N PRO A 134 12.87 -3.52 -1.36
CA PRO A 134 12.33 -2.16 -1.34
C PRO A 134 11.03 -2.09 -0.55
N ALA A 135 10.89 -1.05 0.26
CA ALA A 135 9.73 -0.86 1.12
C ALA A 135 9.14 0.53 0.95
N THR A 136 7.86 0.68 1.26
CA THR A 136 7.14 1.95 1.20
C THR A 136 6.13 2.05 2.35
N GLY A 137 5.56 3.24 2.53
CA GLY A 137 4.47 3.47 3.47
C GLY A 137 3.21 2.71 3.04
N ALA A 138 2.49 2.11 3.99
CA ALA A 138 1.26 1.39 3.73
C ALA A 138 0.07 2.09 4.39
N ILE A 139 -0.87 2.60 3.60
CA ILE A 139 -2.03 3.39 4.06
C ILE A 139 -2.79 2.67 5.17
N ALA A 140 -3.12 1.39 4.97
CA ALA A 140 -3.90 0.61 5.94
C ALA A 140 -3.16 0.41 7.28
N ARG A 141 -1.84 0.22 7.24
CA ARG A 141 -1.00 0.09 8.44
C ARG A 141 -0.86 1.42 9.17
N THR A 142 -0.65 2.50 8.42
CA THR A 142 -0.58 3.86 8.95
C THR A 142 -1.89 4.23 9.63
N ALA A 143 -3.03 4.04 8.99
CA ALA A 143 -4.34 4.27 9.58
C ALA A 143 -4.57 3.42 10.85
N THR A 144 -4.21 2.14 10.83
CA THR A 144 -4.29 1.26 12.01
C THR A 144 -3.43 1.76 13.16
N ASN A 145 -2.19 2.19 12.89
CA ASN A 145 -1.29 2.75 13.90
C ASN A 145 -1.89 4.01 14.54
N ILE A 146 -2.42 4.93 13.72
CA ILE A 146 -3.07 6.15 14.19
C ILE A 146 -4.30 5.86 15.05
N ASN A 147 -5.16 4.93 14.62
CA ASN A 147 -6.36 4.53 15.37
C ASN A 147 -6.02 3.90 16.73
N ASN A 148 -4.84 3.27 16.84
CA ASN A 148 -4.33 2.72 18.10
C ASN A 148 -3.46 3.70 18.90
N GLY A 149 -3.47 4.99 18.54
CA GLY A 149 -2.81 6.05 19.31
C GLY A 149 -1.36 6.36 18.89
N GLY A 150 -0.86 5.76 17.81
CA GLY A 150 0.46 6.09 17.26
C GLY A 150 0.46 7.51 16.67
N ARG A 151 1.37 8.35 17.15
CA ARG A 151 1.47 9.77 16.74
C ARG A 151 2.88 10.20 16.36
N THR A 152 3.86 9.34 16.57
CA THR A 152 5.26 9.68 16.40
C THR A 152 6.01 8.58 15.64
N PRO A 153 7.15 8.88 15.01
CA PRO A 153 8.00 7.90 14.35
C PRO A 153 8.51 6.78 15.30
N ILE A 154 8.47 7.02 16.62
CA ILE A 154 8.85 6.03 17.64
C ILE A 154 8.00 4.76 17.52
N ALA A 155 6.72 4.88 17.15
CA ALA A 155 5.88 3.70 16.94
C ALA A 155 6.43 2.79 15.83
N GLY A 156 6.97 3.34 14.74
CA GLY A 156 7.64 2.59 13.67
C GLY A 156 8.94 1.93 14.14
N ILE A 157 9.74 2.62 14.94
CA ILE A 157 10.98 2.07 15.52
C ILE A 157 10.66 0.90 16.43
N ILE A 158 9.69 1.05 17.34
CA ILE A 158 9.25 -0.03 18.24
C ILE A 158 8.72 -1.22 17.43
N HIS A 159 7.95 -0.97 16.38
CA HIS A 159 7.47 -2.03 15.48
C HIS A 159 8.64 -2.81 14.85
N ALA A 160 9.65 -2.13 14.32
CA ALA A 160 10.82 -2.77 13.73
C ALA A 160 11.61 -3.59 14.76
N ILE A 161 11.83 -3.05 15.98
CA ILE A 161 12.49 -3.77 17.08
C ILE A 161 11.67 -4.99 17.50
N THR A 162 10.35 -4.87 17.59
CA THR A 162 9.45 -5.99 17.95
C THR A 162 9.54 -7.10 16.92
N LEU A 163 9.51 -6.79 15.63
CA LEU A 163 9.68 -7.77 14.56
C LEU A 163 11.03 -8.46 14.60
N LEU A 164 12.10 -7.69 14.86
CA LEU A 164 13.45 -8.24 15.04
C LEU A 164 13.51 -9.21 16.22
N LEU A 165 12.93 -8.86 17.36
CA LEU A 165 12.86 -9.73 18.53
C LEU A 165 12.05 -11.00 18.24
N ILE A 166 10.92 -10.88 17.56
CA ILE A 166 10.11 -12.04 17.13
C ILE A 166 10.95 -12.96 16.24
N MET A 167 11.66 -12.41 15.26
CA MET A 167 12.51 -13.20 14.37
C MET A 167 13.61 -13.94 15.16
N LEU A 168 14.30 -13.26 16.08
CA LEU A 168 15.41 -13.85 16.84
C LEU A 168 14.95 -14.88 17.88
N LEU A 169 13.85 -14.61 18.59
CA LEU A 169 13.39 -15.45 19.70
C LEU A 169 12.42 -16.53 19.24
N PHE A 170 11.56 -16.23 18.29
CA PHE A 170 10.46 -17.08 17.86
C PHE A 170 10.60 -17.61 16.43
N GLY A 171 11.69 -17.29 15.71
CA GLY A 171 11.89 -17.70 14.32
C GLY A 171 11.67 -19.19 14.08
N LYS A 172 12.15 -20.04 14.99
CA LYS A 172 11.94 -21.50 14.94
C LYS A 172 10.46 -21.92 15.03
N TYR A 173 9.65 -21.17 15.78
CA TYR A 173 8.21 -21.45 15.93
C TYR A 173 7.40 -20.96 14.73
N VAL A 174 7.85 -19.87 14.11
CA VAL A 174 7.24 -19.33 12.88
C VAL A 174 7.31 -20.32 11.71
N GLU A 175 8.34 -21.16 11.67
CA GLU A 175 8.49 -22.22 10.67
C GLU A 175 7.35 -23.25 10.65
N TYR A 176 6.64 -23.43 11.78
CA TYR A 176 5.51 -24.37 11.89
C TYR A 176 4.17 -23.77 11.44
N ILE A 177 4.13 -22.52 11.04
CA ILE A 177 2.89 -21.86 10.57
C ILE A 177 2.45 -22.54 9.26
N PRO A 178 1.17 -23.00 9.17
CA PRO A 178 0.66 -23.61 7.95
C PRO A 178 0.46 -22.58 6.83
N MET A 179 0.86 -22.91 5.62
CA MET A 179 0.72 -22.06 4.42
C MET A 179 -0.76 -21.72 4.15
N ALA A 180 -1.68 -22.62 4.52
CA ALA A 180 -3.12 -22.41 4.41
C ALA A 180 -3.61 -21.22 5.25
N ALA A 181 -3.07 -21.03 6.47
CA ALA A 181 -3.40 -19.88 7.33
C ALA A 181 -2.86 -18.57 6.74
N LEU A 182 -1.65 -18.58 6.20
CA LEU A 182 -1.08 -17.40 5.53
C LEU A 182 -1.88 -17.02 4.29
N ALA A 183 -2.34 -17.98 3.50
CA ALA A 183 -3.21 -17.74 2.35
C ALA A 183 -4.53 -17.06 2.78
N ALA A 184 -5.14 -17.53 3.87
CA ALA A 184 -6.36 -16.91 4.42
C ALA A 184 -6.12 -15.46 4.86
N VAL A 185 -4.99 -15.20 5.53
CA VAL A 185 -4.60 -13.84 5.93
C VAL A 185 -4.39 -12.95 4.69
N LEU A 186 -3.68 -13.44 3.67
CA LEU A 186 -3.47 -12.68 2.43
C LEU A 186 -4.78 -12.36 1.70
N ILE A 187 -5.71 -13.30 1.63
CA ILE A 187 -7.04 -13.07 1.04
C ILE A 187 -7.80 -12.00 1.83
N SER A 188 -7.76 -12.06 3.17
CA SER A 188 -8.40 -11.05 4.01
C SER A 188 -7.79 -9.67 3.82
N VAL A 189 -6.46 -9.59 3.72
CA VAL A 189 -5.75 -8.32 3.44
C VAL A 189 -6.13 -7.80 2.06
N ALA A 190 -6.11 -8.64 1.03
CA ALA A 190 -6.51 -8.27 -0.33
C ALA A 190 -7.96 -7.74 -0.38
N TRP A 191 -8.89 -8.38 0.34
CA TRP A 191 -10.27 -7.93 0.46
C TRP A 191 -10.38 -6.54 1.09
N ASN A 192 -9.66 -6.31 2.18
CA ASN A 192 -9.64 -5.02 2.85
C ASN A 192 -8.97 -3.91 2.01
N MET A 193 -7.95 -4.27 1.22
CA MET A 193 -7.25 -3.35 0.33
C MET A 193 -8.01 -3.06 -0.97
N ALA A 194 -8.93 -3.93 -1.38
CA ALA A 194 -9.70 -3.77 -2.62
C ALA A 194 -10.54 -2.48 -2.65
N GLY A 195 -10.86 -1.89 -1.50
CA GLY A 195 -11.50 -0.59 -1.40
C GLY A 195 -12.82 -0.50 -2.15
N LEU A 196 -13.68 -1.53 -2.06
CA LEU A 196 -14.95 -1.60 -2.77
C LEU A 196 -15.81 -0.30 -2.71
N PRO A 197 -15.85 0.44 -1.59
CA PRO A 197 -16.55 1.72 -1.55
C PRO A 197 -15.93 2.77 -2.47
N ALA A 198 -14.59 2.82 -2.56
CA ALA A 198 -13.88 3.74 -3.44
C ALA A 198 -14.11 3.39 -4.92
N ILE A 199 -14.09 2.10 -5.27
CA ILE A 199 -14.40 1.62 -6.63
C ILE A 199 -15.83 2.00 -7.00
N LYS A 200 -16.81 1.82 -6.10
CA LYS A 200 -18.21 2.22 -6.34
C LYS A 200 -18.37 3.73 -6.50
N ALA A 201 -17.61 4.53 -5.75
CA ALA A 201 -17.61 5.99 -5.89
C ALA A 201 -17.02 6.41 -7.24
N LEU A 202 -15.90 5.80 -7.64
CA LEU A 202 -15.24 6.06 -8.92
C LEU A 202 -16.12 5.65 -10.11
N ALA A 203 -16.86 4.54 -9.99
CA ALA A 203 -17.80 4.08 -11.02
C ALA A 203 -18.97 5.07 -11.28
N LYS A 204 -19.21 6.01 -10.38
CA LYS A 204 -20.17 7.12 -10.55
C LYS A 204 -19.51 8.41 -11.06
N GLY A 205 -18.18 8.40 -11.21
CA GLY A 205 -17.39 9.55 -11.63
C GLY A 205 -17.29 9.72 -13.14
N GLN A 206 -16.23 10.38 -13.59
CA GLN A 206 -16.00 10.63 -15.02
C GLN A 206 -15.64 9.32 -15.74
N LYS A 207 -16.15 9.17 -16.98
CA LYS A 207 -15.88 7.99 -17.82
C LYS A 207 -14.38 7.77 -18.09
N SER A 208 -13.61 8.86 -18.15
CA SER A 208 -12.15 8.83 -18.30
C SER A 208 -11.47 8.11 -17.15
N ASP A 209 -11.89 8.38 -15.91
CA ASP A 209 -11.31 7.80 -14.71
C ASP A 209 -11.62 6.30 -14.61
N ILE A 210 -12.84 5.91 -15.01
CA ILE A 210 -13.24 4.51 -15.12
C ILE A 210 -12.41 3.78 -16.18
N ALA A 211 -12.17 4.43 -17.34
CA ALA A 211 -11.35 3.84 -18.40
C ALA A 211 -9.90 3.63 -17.95
N ILE A 212 -9.29 4.61 -17.25
CA ILE A 212 -7.95 4.47 -16.69
C ILE A 212 -7.91 3.32 -15.69
N LEU A 213 -8.87 3.27 -14.75
CA LEU A 213 -8.95 2.19 -13.76
C LEU A 213 -8.98 0.83 -14.46
N LEU A 214 -9.86 0.64 -15.44
CA LEU A 214 -10.01 -0.63 -16.14
C LEU A 214 -8.76 -1.01 -16.93
N ILE A 215 -8.16 -0.08 -17.67
CA ILE A 215 -6.95 -0.31 -18.45
C ILE A 215 -5.79 -0.68 -17.51
N THR A 216 -5.58 0.11 -16.45
CA THR A 216 -4.51 -0.13 -15.49
C THR A 216 -4.71 -1.48 -14.78
N PHE A 217 -5.94 -1.80 -14.38
CA PHE A 217 -6.28 -3.07 -13.75
C PHE A 217 -6.01 -4.27 -14.68
N LEU A 218 -6.46 -4.19 -15.93
CA LEU A 218 -6.24 -5.27 -16.90
C LEU A 218 -4.76 -5.47 -17.20
N ILE A 219 -3.99 -4.39 -17.37
CA ILE A 219 -2.54 -4.48 -17.58
C ILE A 219 -1.85 -5.07 -16.34
N THR A 220 -2.26 -4.68 -15.13
CA THR A 220 -1.70 -5.22 -13.89
C THR A 220 -1.92 -6.72 -13.78
N VAL A 221 -3.13 -7.21 -14.13
CA VAL A 221 -3.49 -8.62 -13.97
C VAL A 221 -2.90 -9.51 -15.09
N PHE A 222 -2.89 -9.03 -16.33
CA PHE A 222 -2.54 -9.86 -17.49
C PHE A 222 -1.12 -9.65 -18.02
N VAL A 223 -0.46 -8.55 -17.67
CA VAL A 223 0.89 -8.25 -18.13
C VAL A 223 1.84 -8.14 -16.94
N ASP A 224 1.92 -6.99 -16.30
CA ASP A 224 2.77 -6.72 -15.14
C ASP A 224 2.42 -5.37 -14.51
N LEU A 225 2.61 -5.26 -13.19
CA LEU A 225 2.38 -4.03 -12.42
C LEU A 225 3.24 -2.85 -12.92
N THR A 226 4.48 -3.11 -13.32
CA THR A 226 5.44 -2.09 -13.78
C THR A 226 4.94 -1.39 -15.03
N TYR A 227 4.46 -2.16 -16.02
CA TYR A 227 3.85 -1.62 -17.24
C TYR A 227 2.54 -0.89 -16.94
N ALA A 228 1.72 -1.42 -16.03
CA ALA A 228 0.47 -0.78 -15.64
C ALA A 228 0.69 0.61 -15.05
N ILE A 229 1.67 0.76 -14.15
CA ILE A 229 2.02 2.05 -13.55
C ILE A 229 2.53 3.03 -14.61
N SER A 230 3.46 2.58 -15.47
CA SER A 230 4.04 3.43 -16.51
C SER A 230 2.99 3.95 -17.48
N ILE A 231 2.12 3.07 -17.97
CA ILE A 231 1.04 3.42 -18.91
C ILE A 231 -0.02 4.26 -18.21
N GLY A 232 -0.42 3.88 -16.99
CA GLY A 232 -1.39 4.62 -16.19
C GLY A 232 -0.93 6.06 -15.89
N LEU A 233 0.34 6.25 -15.57
CA LEU A 233 0.92 7.56 -15.31
C LEU A 233 0.94 8.45 -16.57
N ILE A 234 1.30 7.88 -17.73
CA ILE A 234 1.30 8.60 -19.00
C ILE A 234 -0.13 9.04 -19.37
N ILE A 235 -1.10 8.13 -19.31
CA ILE A 235 -2.50 8.44 -19.65
C ILE A 235 -3.06 9.47 -18.67
N SER A 236 -2.83 9.29 -17.38
CA SER A 236 -3.28 10.23 -16.34
C SER A 236 -2.67 11.62 -16.51
N GLY A 237 -1.37 11.69 -16.85
CA GLY A 237 -0.68 12.94 -17.14
C GLY A 237 -1.26 13.67 -18.36
N LEU A 238 -1.52 12.96 -19.44
CA LEU A 238 -2.14 13.53 -20.66
C LEU A 238 -3.55 14.06 -20.38
N LEU A 239 -4.37 13.33 -19.63
CA LEU A 239 -5.72 13.78 -19.27
C LEU A 239 -5.69 14.95 -18.29
N PHE A 240 -4.72 15.01 -17.40
CA PHE A 240 -4.50 16.15 -16.51
C PHE A 240 -4.15 17.42 -17.29
N ILE A 241 -3.23 17.33 -18.27
CA ILE A 241 -2.89 18.44 -19.17
C ILE A 241 -4.11 18.91 -19.94
N LYS A 242 -4.89 17.99 -20.53
CA LYS A 242 -6.15 18.32 -21.22
C LYS A 242 -7.10 19.08 -20.31
N LYS A 243 -7.30 18.64 -19.08
CA LYS A 243 -8.17 19.28 -18.10
C LYS A 243 -7.70 20.69 -17.71
N ILE A 244 -6.38 20.91 -17.60
CA ILE A 244 -5.83 22.25 -17.35
C ILE A 244 -6.12 23.19 -18.54
N VAL A 245 -5.93 22.71 -19.77
CA VAL A 245 -6.20 23.51 -20.99
C VAL A 245 -7.67 23.92 -21.03
N GLU A 246 -8.60 22.97 -20.82
CA GLU A 246 -10.04 23.25 -20.79
C GLU A 246 -10.43 24.30 -19.71
N LEU A 247 -9.83 24.20 -18.52
CA LEU A 247 -10.05 25.16 -17.43
C LEU A 247 -9.45 26.53 -17.76
N SER A 248 -8.30 26.58 -18.44
CA SER A 248 -7.63 27.81 -18.85
C SER A 248 -8.44 28.55 -19.92
N GLU A 249 -9.03 27.84 -20.87
CA GLU A 249 -9.92 28.44 -21.89
C GLU A 249 -11.17 29.07 -21.28
N VAL A 250 -11.81 28.39 -20.30
CA VAL A 250 -12.98 28.92 -19.59
C VAL A 250 -12.62 30.17 -18.80
N THR A 251 -11.44 30.21 -18.15
CA THR A 251 -10.99 31.38 -17.38
C THR A 251 -10.65 32.55 -18.32
N SER A 252 -10.06 32.28 -19.47
CA SER A 252 -9.74 33.30 -20.47
C SER A 252 -11.02 33.88 -21.14
N GLY A 253 -12.01 33.02 -21.44
CA GLY A 253 -13.31 33.44 -21.94
C GLY A 253 -14.07 34.35 -20.97
N ASN A 254 -14.05 34.01 -19.67
CA ASN A 254 -14.66 34.86 -18.64
C ASN A 254 -13.95 36.21 -18.45
N LYS A 255 -12.62 36.27 -18.59
CA LYS A 255 -11.90 37.56 -18.56
C LYS A 255 -12.31 38.46 -19.72
N GLY A 256 -12.49 37.95 -20.92
CA GLY A 256 -12.97 38.70 -22.08
C GLY A 256 -14.40 39.25 -21.91
N ILE A 257 -15.26 38.51 -21.22
CA ILE A 257 -16.63 38.99 -20.90
C ILE A 257 -16.59 40.10 -19.86
N PHE A 258 -15.71 40.02 -18.86
CA PHE A 258 -15.57 41.10 -17.84
C PHE A 258 -14.82 42.33 -18.35
N GLU A 259 -13.87 42.19 -19.29
CA GLU A 259 -13.24 43.33 -19.95
C GLU A 259 -14.18 44.01 -20.93
N GLY A 260 -15.02 43.32 -21.66
CA GLY A 260 -16.07 43.88 -22.51
C GLY A 260 -17.20 44.57 -21.73
N ALA A 261 -17.43 44.20 -20.47
CA ALA A 261 -18.42 44.83 -19.60
C ALA A 261 -17.91 46.09 -18.90
N LYS A 262 -16.59 46.33 -18.88
CA LYS A 262 -15.99 47.53 -18.26
C LYS A 262 -15.84 48.72 -19.19
N THR A 263 -16.19 48.62 -20.46
CA THR A 263 -16.08 49.72 -21.44
C THR A 263 -17.40 50.44 -21.75
N ASN A 264 -18.50 50.11 -21.09
CA ASN A 264 -19.71 50.89 -21.18
C ASN A 264 -20.14 51.36 -19.80
N ASP A 265 -20.08 52.72 -19.65
CA ASP A 265 -20.71 53.56 -18.63
C ASP A 265 -20.37 53.26 -17.17
N TYR A 266 -19.53 54.09 -16.62
CA TYR A 266 -19.79 54.83 -15.37
C TYR A 266 -18.65 55.84 -15.17
N ASP A 267 -18.60 56.91 -16.03
CA ASP A 267 -18.13 58.20 -15.68
C ASP A 267 -19.34 58.94 -15.03
N GLU A 268 -19.69 58.62 -13.83
CA GLU A 268 -20.54 59.46 -13.00
C GLU A 268 -19.86 59.72 -11.66
N GLN A 269 -19.51 60.97 -11.52
CA GLN A 269 -18.86 61.68 -10.43
C GLN A 269 -19.36 61.22 -9.05
N ILE A 270 -18.49 60.69 -8.23
CA ILE A 270 -18.69 60.64 -6.80
C ILE A 270 -17.96 61.84 -6.22
N GLU A 271 -18.68 62.97 -5.98
CA GLU A 271 -18.26 64.03 -5.08
C GLU A 271 -18.22 63.51 -3.64
N ILE A 272 -17.03 63.55 -3.05
CA ILE A 272 -16.82 63.21 -1.66
C ILE A 272 -17.11 64.54 -0.87
N PRO A 273 -18.10 64.58 0.05
CA PRO A 273 -18.29 65.71 0.92
C PRO A 273 -17.12 65.78 1.94
N LYS A 274 -16.69 67.06 2.18
CA LYS A 274 -15.64 67.38 3.16
C LYS A 274 -16.11 67.15 4.59
#